data_b95500cf101bf1e64c47f07abae6f091
#
_entry.id   b95500cf101bf1e64c47f07abae6f091
#
_cell.length_a   1.000
_cell.length_b   1.000
_cell.length_c   1.000
_cell.angle_alpha   90.00
_cell.angle_beta   90.00
_cell.angle_gamma   90.00
#
_symmetry.space_group_name_H-M   'P 1'
#
loop_
_entity.id
_entity.type
_entity.pdbx_description
1 polymer ?
#
loop_
_entity_poly.entity_id
_entity_poly.type
_entity_poly.pdbx_seq_one_letter_code
_entity_poly.pdbx_strand_id
1 'polypeptide(L)'
;IGENPFLSGFILEDGGKIVGYAMLAHSFSTEFGKPCVWVEDLYLKPEARGKGYGPVFLSFVREHYPDSVFRLEVEAENIRAVRAYRKSGFGTLPYTEMIHL
;
A
#
# COMPACT_ATOMS: atom_id res chain seq x y z
N ILE A 1 9.35 -3.79 13.99
CA ILE A 1 9.38 -4.53 12.74
C ILE A 1 10.68 -5.29 12.60
N GLY A 2 11.75 -4.66 13.00
CA GLY A 2 13.02 -5.34 13.11
C GLY A 2 13.54 -5.86 11.77
N GLU A 3 14.02 -7.08 11.79
CA GLU A 3 14.81 -7.63 10.71
C GLU A 3 14.05 -8.66 9.87
N ASN A 4 12.71 -8.62 9.90
CA ASN A 4 11.92 -9.54 9.08
C ASN A 4 12.06 -9.16 7.61
N PRO A 5 12.65 -10.03 6.75
CA PRO A 5 12.87 -9.69 5.34
C PRO A 5 11.57 -9.64 4.53
N PHE A 6 10.46 -10.12 5.08
CA PHE A 6 9.18 -10.13 4.39
C PHE A 6 8.32 -8.91 4.73
N LEU A 7 8.78 -8.08 5.66
CA LEU A 7 8.04 -6.89 6.08
C LEU A 7 8.93 -5.66 6.06
N SER A 8 8.35 -4.53 5.67
CA SER A 8 9.02 -3.23 5.72
C SER A 8 8.07 -2.23 6.34
N GLY A 9 8.53 -1.53 7.37
CA GLY A 9 7.74 -0.51 8.03
C GLY A 9 8.26 0.88 7.70
N PHE A 10 7.35 1.84 7.59
CA PHE A 10 7.67 3.22 7.27
C PHE A 10 6.95 4.16 8.21
N ILE A 11 7.66 5.17 8.67
CA ILE A 11 7.07 6.30 9.37
C ILE A 11 7.00 7.44 8.36
N LEU A 12 5.82 8.01 8.19
CA LEU A 12 5.61 9.12 7.28
C LEU A 12 5.72 10.42 8.06
N GLU A 13 6.61 11.30 7.58
CA GLU A 13 6.86 12.58 8.24
C GLU A 13 6.72 13.73 7.23
N ASP A 14 6.27 14.87 7.72
CA ASP A 14 6.23 16.10 6.95
C ASP A 14 6.65 17.25 7.87
N GLY A 15 7.77 17.91 7.50
CA GLY A 15 8.30 19.01 8.29
C GLY A 15 8.65 18.64 9.73
N GLY A 16 9.12 17.43 9.95
CA GLY A 16 9.48 16.93 11.27
C GLY A 16 8.31 16.39 12.09
N LYS A 17 7.10 16.44 11.55
CA LYS A 17 5.91 15.88 12.21
C LYS A 17 5.56 14.53 11.63
N ILE A 18 5.25 13.58 12.49
CA ILE A 18 4.76 12.26 12.04
C ILE A 18 3.31 12.43 11.59
N VAL A 19 3.02 12.07 10.33
CA VAL A 19 1.67 12.18 9.76
C VAL A 19 1.00 10.82 9.61
N GLY A 20 1.76 9.73 9.69
CA GLY A 20 1.19 8.40 9.58
C GLY A 20 2.25 7.31 9.56
N TYR A 21 1.82 6.11 9.21
CA TYR A 21 2.74 4.97 9.05
C TYR A 21 2.23 4.05 7.97
N ALA A 22 3.12 3.18 7.49
CA ALA A 22 2.76 2.18 6.51
C ALA A 22 3.53 0.89 6.76
N MET A 23 2.94 -0.21 6.33
CA MET A 23 3.55 -1.53 6.38
C MET A 23 3.43 -2.20 5.03
N LEU A 24 4.53 -2.69 4.52
CA LEU A 24 4.57 -3.44 3.27
C LEU A 24 4.94 -4.89 3.57
N ALA A 25 4.31 -5.82 2.84
CA ALA A 25 4.70 -7.23 2.87
C ALA A 25 5.24 -7.60 1.50
N HIS A 26 6.31 -8.41 1.49
CA HIS A 26 7.01 -8.77 0.27
C HIS A 26 6.80 -10.23 -0.05
N SER A 27 6.44 -10.51 -1.28
CA SER A 27 6.25 -11.87 -1.77
C SER A 27 6.63 -11.93 -3.25
N PHE A 28 6.30 -13.04 -3.88
CA PHE A 28 6.54 -13.20 -5.31
C PHE A 28 5.22 -13.57 -5.99
N SER A 29 4.90 -12.93 -7.09
CA SER A 29 3.71 -13.23 -7.88
C SER A 29 4.07 -14.24 -8.96
N THR A 30 3.58 -15.47 -8.83
CA THR A 30 3.79 -16.48 -9.86
C THR A 30 2.97 -16.16 -11.11
N GLU A 31 1.83 -15.50 -10.93
CA GLU A 31 0.98 -15.11 -12.05
C GLU A 31 1.69 -14.13 -12.99
N PHE A 32 2.40 -13.16 -12.42
CA PHE A 32 3.07 -12.13 -13.22
C PHE A 32 4.57 -12.36 -13.35
N GLY A 33 5.12 -13.35 -12.64
CA GLY A 33 6.56 -13.65 -12.67
C GLY A 33 7.41 -12.53 -12.11
N LYS A 34 6.93 -11.81 -11.11
CA LYS A 34 7.60 -10.65 -10.55
C LYS A 34 7.48 -10.61 -9.03
N PRO A 35 8.38 -9.89 -8.35
CA PRO A 35 8.18 -9.58 -6.95
C PRO A 35 6.84 -8.87 -6.75
N CYS A 36 6.20 -9.16 -5.63
CA CYS A 36 4.93 -8.55 -5.27
C CYS A 36 5.10 -7.80 -3.96
N VAL A 37 4.69 -6.54 -3.96
CA VAL A 37 4.69 -5.70 -2.76
C VAL A 37 3.23 -5.45 -2.38
N TRP A 38 2.85 -5.95 -1.20
CA TRP A 38 1.53 -5.72 -0.64
C TRP A 38 1.58 -4.52 0.28
N VAL A 39 0.68 -3.57 0.06
CA VAL A 39 0.46 -2.49 1.03
C VAL A 39 -0.48 -3.06 2.08
N GLU A 40 0.10 -3.55 3.19
CA GLU A 40 -0.66 -4.18 4.27
C GLU A 40 -1.41 -3.14 5.10
N ASP A 41 -0.71 -2.07 5.46
CA ASP A 41 -1.28 -0.97 6.23
C ASP A 41 -0.79 0.35 5.65
N LEU A 42 -1.71 1.29 5.55
CA LEU A 42 -1.40 2.67 5.25
C LEU A 42 -2.32 3.53 6.11
N TYR A 43 -1.78 4.06 7.20
CA TYR A 43 -2.52 4.86 8.14
C TYR A 43 -2.05 6.29 8.12
N LEU A 44 -2.98 7.21 8.01
CA LEU A 44 -2.71 8.64 8.16
C LEU A 44 -3.48 9.15 9.38
N LYS A 45 -2.84 10.00 10.17
CA LYS A 45 -3.53 10.66 11.28
C LYS A 45 -4.71 11.44 10.73
N PRO A 46 -5.82 11.58 11.51
CA PRO A 46 -7.02 12.29 11.01
C PRO A 46 -6.73 13.67 10.44
N GLU A 47 -5.86 14.44 11.10
CA GLU A 47 -5.52 15.78 10.65
C GLU A 47 -4.64 15.81 9.38
N ALA A 48 -4.07 14.68 9.01
CA ALA A 48 -3.22 14.57 7.83
C ALA A 48 -3.97 14.05 6.59
N ARG A 49 -5.22 13.64 6.76
CA ARG A 49 -6.00 13.06 5.67
C ARG A 49 -6.45 14.12 4.67
N GLY A 50 -6.57 13.71 3.41
CA GLY A 50 -7.02 14.61 2.35
C GLY A 50 -5.97 15.60 1.87
N LYS A 51 -4.71 15.42 2.23
CA LYS A 51 -3.62 16.32 1.86
C LYS A 51 -2.65 15.72 0.84
N GLY A 52 -2.96 14.54 0.31
CA GLY A 52 -2.14 13.92 -0.73
C GLY A 52 -1.00 13.05 -0.25
N TYR A 53 -0.88 12.78 1.04
CA TYR A 53 0.21 11.94 1.55
C TYR A 53 0.12 10.51 1.06
N GLY A 54 -1.09 9.95 0.96
CA GLY A 54 -1.28 8.58 0.48
C GLY A 54 -0.74 8.38 -0.94
N PRO A 55 -1.20 9.17 -1.92
CA PRO A 55 -0.66 9.11 -3.28
C PRO A 55 0.84 9.31 -3.37
N VAL A 56 1.39 10.23 -2.59
CA VAL A 56 2.84 10.46 -2.55
C VAL A 56 3.57 9.22 -2.06
N PHE A 57 3.08 8.59 -1.00
CA PHE A 57 3.68 7.37 -0.48
C PHE A 57 3.60 6.24 -1.51
N LEU A 58 2.46 6.04 -2.16
CA LEU A 58 2.31 5.00 -3.17
C LEU A 58 3.25 5.21 -4.36
N SER A 59 3.47 6.46 -4.78
CA SER A 59 4.47 6.79 -5.80
C SER A 59 5.86 6.43 -5.34
N PHE A 60 6.20 6.74 -4.09
CA PHE A 60 7.48 6.38 -3.51
C PHE A 60 7.69 4.87 -3.53
N VAL A 61 6.68 4.10 -3.17
CA VAL A 61 6.77 2.64 -3.17
C VAL A 61 7.05 2.10 -4.58
N ARG A 62 6.34 2.63 -5.58
CA ARG A 62 6.55 2.20 -6.96
C ARG A 62 7.98 2.51 -7.46
N GLU A 63 8.52 3.63 -7.07
CA GLU A 63 9.88 4.02 -7.45
C GLU A 63 10.94 3.24 -6.69
N HIS A 64 10.65 2.92 -5.42
CA HIS A 64 11.58 2.22 -4.56
C HIS A 64 11.69 0.73 -4.89
N TYR A 65 10.62 0.14 -5.42
CA TYR A 65 10.56 -1.28 -5.79
C TYR A 65 10.20 -1.43 -7.27
N PRO A 66 11.14 -1.08 -8.18
CA PRO A 66 10.85 -1.16 -9.61
C PRO A 66 10.64 -2.61 -10.06
N ASP A 67 9.92 -2.78 -11.16
CA ASP A 67 9.62 -4.09 -11.74
C ASP A 67 8.85 -5.03 -10.80
N SER A 68 8.08 -4.45 -9.89
CA SER A 68 7.26 -5.21 -8.96
C SER A 68 5.78 -5.04 -9.28
N VAL A 69 4.99 -6.02 -8.85
CA VAL A 69 3.53 -5.91 -8.82
C VAL A 69 3.16 -5.33 -7.46
N PHE A 70 2.21 -4.42 -7.42
CA PHE A 70 1.76 -3.80 -6.18
C PHE A 70 0.31 -4.19 -5.93
N ARG A 71 0.02 -4.67 -4.73
CA ARG A 71 -1.33 -5.12 -4.37
C ARG A 71 -1.74 -4.51 -3.03
N LEU A 72 -3.03 -4.31 -2.89
CA LEU A 72 -3.62 -3.90 -1.62
C LEU A 72 -5.05 -4.42 -1.57
N GLU A 73 -5.61 -4.40 -0.37
CA GLU A 73 -7.00 -4.75 -0.17
C GLU A 73 -7.74 -3.53 0.36
N VAL A 74 -8.95 -3.35 -0.09
CA VAL A 74 -9.82 -2.27 0.34
C VAL A 74 -11.26 -2.76 0.27
N GLU A 75 -12.05 -2.41 1.27
CA GLU A 75 -13.47 -2.76 1.25
C GLU A 75 -14.18 -1.99 0.14
N ALA A 76 -15.03 -2.71 -0.62
CA ALA A 76 -15.73 -2.12 -1.77
C ALA A 76 -16.62 -0.95 -1.34
N GLU A 77 -17.16 -0.99 -0.12
CA GLU A 77 -18.01 0.07 0.42
C GLU A 77 -17.23 1.34 0.72
N ASN A 78 -15.92 1.25 0.86
CA ASN A 78 -15.07 2.41 1.11
C ASN A 78 -14.79 3.12 -0.21
N ILE A 79 -15.83 3.78 -0.74
CA ILE A 79 -15.79 4.40 -2.06
C ILE A 79 -14.69 5.45 -2.17
N ARG A 80 -14.45 6.19 -1.10
CA ARG A 80 -13.44 7.24 -1.09
C ARG A 80 -12.04 6.66 -1.27
N ALA A 81 -11.72 5.58 -0.55
CA ALA A 81 -10.44 4.91 -0.67
C ALA A 81 -10.28 4.24 -2.03
N VAL A 82 -11.32 3.57 -2.52
CA VAL A 82 -11.29 2.95 -3.85
C VAL A 82 -10.96 3.98 -4.93
N ARG A 83 -11.59 5.15 -4.88
CA ARG A 83 -11.30 6.23 -5.83
C ARG A 83 -9.86 6.70 -5.74
N ALA A 84 -9.36 6.87 -4.52
CA ALA A 84 -7.99 7.32 -4.32
C ALA A 84 -7.00 6.32 -4.90
N TYR A 85 -7.22 5.02 -4.67
CA TYR A 85 -6.34 4.00 -5.21
C TYR A 85 -6.42 3.90 -6.73
N ARG A 86 -7.61 4.04 -7.32
CA ARG A 86 -7.74 4.08 -8.78
C ARG A 86 -6.98 5.25 -9.39
N LYS A 87 -7.01 6.40 -8.77
CA LYS A 87 -6.23 7.56 -9.22
C LYS A 87 -4.74 7.31 -9.16
N SER A 88 -4.31 6.47 -8.23
CA SER A 88 -2.90 6.09 -8.10
C SER A 88 -2.51 4.92 -9.01
N GLY A 89 -3.40 4.47 -9.88
CA GLY A 89 -3.10 3.46 -10.88
C GLY A 89 -3.50 2.04 -10.51
N PHE A 90 -4.17 1.84 -9.37
CA PHE A 90 -4.64 0.51 -8.98
C PHE A 90 -5.93 0.16 -9.69
N GLY A 91 -6.03 -1.08 -10.16
CA GLY A 91 -7.24 -1.63 -10.74
C GLY A 91 -7.77 -2.77 -9.90
N THR A 92 -9.03 -3.13 -10.12
CA THR A 92 -9.66 -4.24 -9.41
C THR A 92 -9.30 -5.56 -10.07
N LEU A 93 -8.94 -6.56 -9.27
CA LEU A 93 -8.74 -7.92 -9.77
C LEU A 93 -10.08 -8.66 -9.80
N PRO A 94 -10.25 -9.58 -10.76
CA PRO A 94 -11.52 -10.31 -10.91
C PRO A 94 -11.63 -11.55 -10.02
N TYR A 95 -10.84 -11.64 -8.98
CA TYR A 95 -10.79 -12.84 -8.14
C TYR A 95 -11.52 -12.64 -6.83
N THR A 96 -12.15 -13.70 -6.35
CA THR A 96 -12.72 -13.74 -5.01
C THR A 96 -11.65 -14.27 -4.07
N GLU A 97 -11.43 -13.54 -2.98
CA GLU A 97 -10.49 -13.95 -1.97
C GLU A 97 -11.17 -14.88 -0.98
N MET A 98 -10.49 -15.96 -0.63
CA MET A 98 -11.01 -16.96 0.32
C MET A 98 -9.97 -17.21 1.39
N ILE A 99 -10.43 -17.49 2.61
CA ILE A 99 -9.54 -17.71 3.74
C ILE A 99 -10.05 -18.91 4.55
N HIS A 100 -9.12 -19.67 5.10
CA HIS A 100 -9.43 -20.73 6.06
C HIS A 100 -8.63 -20.46 7.32
N LEU A 101 -9.33 -20.26 8.41
CA LEU A 101 -8.70 -20.08 9.70
C LEU A 101 -8.66 -21.41 10.45
#